data_dd145912f971bc047cf3c60298ca4fb7
#
_entry.id   dd145912f971bc047cf3c60298ca4fb7
#
_cell.length_a   1.000
_cell.length_b   1.000
_cell.length_c   1.000
_cell.angle_alpha   90.00
_cell.angle_beta   90.00
_cell.angle_gamma   90.00
#
_symmetry.space_group_name_H-M   'P 1'
#
loop_
_entity.id
_entity.type
_entity.pdbx_description
1 polymer ?
#
loop_
_entity_poly.entity_id
_entity_poly.type
_entity_poly.pdbx_seq_one_letter_code
_entity_poly.pdbx_strand_id
1 'polypeptide(L)'
;MAVADDRVVDAAPALDTDSALDAAPALDAAPASHATPAPDGPPPDTECSPEPSATRPRLAFLFPGQGTQLPGMAARLYATAPVFRDTIDEASAALGPLRGRTLVHWCTDPGVDPAELGRTEITQPLLVAFGVALARQLGAWGVVPDAVVGHSVGELTAACAAGLLPLSDTVRFAAARGRAIAGLTERGAMAAVLGADDAVEALIAASGGTLAVAARNAPGRLVLSGTVRAVEDAVAELTARGMAARGLRVSHGFHSPLMEPAAEAVHNAARDLPRGTGRIPLLSTLTADWTSAPDAAHWREHALRPVLFGEAARRLAQDGYDTFVEMGPGTDLSAALRTATADLPGAPTAVLSALPAGHREDGSGRAGLLRAVAACGRSESPSTTPR
;
A
#
# COMPACT_ATOMS: atom_id res chain seq x y z
N MET A 1 -43.35 -20.25 -20.31
CA MET A 1 -43.78 -18.93 -19.82
C MET A 1 -43.75 -19.02 -18.28
N ALA A 2 -42.64 -18.63 -17.68
CA ALA A 2 -42.50 -18.45 -16.25
C ALA A 2 -41.52 -17.28 -16.08
N VAL A 3 -42.02 -16.19 -15.50
CA VAL A 3 -41.35 -14.93 -15.29
C VAL A 3 -40.47 -15.10 -14.05
N ALA A 4 -39.16 -14.84 -14.17
CA ALA A 4 -38.26 -14.80 -13.05
C ALA A 4 -38.40 -13.45 -12.33
N ASP A 5 -38.58 -13.52 -11.03
CA ASP A 5 -38.75 -12.41 -10.09
C ASP A 5 -37.38 -11.79 -9.75
N ASP A 6 -37.17 -10.59 -10.25
CA ASP A 6 -35.95 -9.77 -9.97
C ASP A 6 -36.16 -9.06 -8.62
N ARG A 7 -35.68 -9.67 -7.54
CA ARG A 7 -35.58 -8.96 -6.25
C ARG A 7 -34.28 -8.21 -6.17
N VAL A 8 -34.37 -6.90 -6.42
CA VAL A 8 -33.38 -5.90 -6.05
C VAL A 8 -33.20 -5.94 -4.55
N VAL A 9 -32.00 -6.33 -4.11
CA VAL A 9 -31.59 -6.26 -2.70
C VAL A 9 -31.14 -4.82 -2.43
N ASP A 10 -31.93 -4.12 -1.62
CA ASP A 10 -31.70 -2.76 -1.16
C ASP A 10 -30.31 -2.62 -0.51
N ALA A 11 -29.61 -1.57 -0.93
CA ALA A 11 -28.32 -1.17 -0.41
C ALA A 11 -28.46 -0.61 1.01
N ALA A 12 -27.94 -1.30 1.99
CA ALA A 12 -27.77 -0.75 3.33
C ALA A 12 -26.80 0.46 3.32
N PRO A 13 -27.06 1.51 4.12
CA PRO A 13 -26.24 2.72 4.12
C PRO A 13 -24.83 2.45 4.66
N ALA A 14 -23.88 3.18 4.10
CA ALA A 14 -22.50 3.22 4.56
C ALA A 14 -22.46 3.71 6.01
N LEU A 15 -21.90 2.91 6.90
CA LEU A 15 -21.60 3.33 8.26
C LEU A 15 -20.34 4.21 8.23
N ASP A 16 -20.51 5.48 8.59
CA ASP A 16 -19.46 6.44 8.89
C ASP A 16 -18.56 5.88 10.00
N THR A 17 -17.27 5.77 9.72
CA THR A 17 -16.25 5.37 10.70
C THR A 17 -15.53 6.57 11.29
N ASP A 18 -16.23 7.68 11.48
CA ASP A 18 -15.72 8.85 12.21
C ASP A 18 -16.59 9.09 13.45
N SER A 19 -16.23 8.47 14.55
CA SER A 19 -16.52 8.95 15.91
C SER A 19 -16.35 7.83 16.94
N ALA A 20 -15.15 7.70 17.46
CA ALA A 20 -14.89 7.27 18.84
C ALA A 20 -13.38 7.11 19.04
N LEU A 21 -12.70 8.18 19.37
CA LEU A 21 -11.42 8.21 20.11
C LEU A 21 -10.91 9.68 20.20
N ASP A 22 -11.70 10.54 20.87
CA ASP A 22 -11.18 11.78 21.41
C ASP A 22 -11.82 11.98 22.80
N ALA A 23 -11.10 11.60 23.83
CA ALA A 23 -11.25 12.10 25.20
C ALA A 23 -10.00 11.73 26.00
N ALA A 24 -8.99 12.60 25.97
CA ALA A 24 -7.98 12.64 27.03
C ALA A 24 -8.19 13.90 27.84
N PRO A 25 -8.19 13.83 29.22
CA PRO A 25 -8.45 14.97 30.05
C PRO A 25 -7.23 15.89 30.18
N ALA A 26 -7.51 17.18 30.22
CA ALA A 26 -6.55 18.24 30.51
C ALA A 26 -5.93 18.07 31.89
N LEU A 27 -4.61 18.16 32.01
CA LEU A 27 -3.90 18.26 33.28
C LEU A 27 -3.64 19.72 33.60
N ASP A 28 -4.06 20.09 34.82
CA ASP A 28 -4.00 21.41 35.44
C ASP A 28 -2.58 21.97 35.58
N ALA A 29 -2.49 23.28 35.45
CA ALA A 29 -1.29 24.08 35.68
C ALA A 29 -0.99 24.20 37.18
N ALA A 30 0.25 23.92 37.58
CA ALA A 30 0.76 24.25 38.93
C ALA A 30 1.55 25.56 38.90
N PRO A 31 1.58 26.29 40.03
CA PRO A 31 1.98 27.71 40.09
C PRO A 31 3.50 27.90 40.22
N ALA A 32 3.93 29.08 39.76
CA ALA A 32 5.29 29.59 39.83
C ALA A 32 5.81 29.73 41.27
N SER A 33 7.04 29.30 41.54
CA SER A 33 7.76 29.59 42.77
C SER A 33 9.10 30.29 42.50
N HIS A 34 9.37 31.24 43.39
CA HIS A 34 10.35 32.30 43.47
C HIS A 34 11.81 31.95 43.13
N ALA A 35 12.45 32.91 42.46
CA ALA A 35 13.89 32.97 42.17
C ALA A 35 14.72 33.27 43.43
N THR A 36 15.83 32.60 43.62
CA THR A 36 16.93 32.94 44.50
C THR A 36 18.19 33.25 43.67
N PRO A 37 19.02 34.24 44.03
CA PRO A 37 20.13 34.68 43.18
C PRO A 37 21.33 33.74 43.25
N ALA A 38 22.04 33.65 42.15
CA ALA A 38 23.23 32.83 41.92
C ALA A 38 24.50 33.44 42.55
N PRO A 39 25.48 32.65 42.96
CA PRO A 39 26.82 33.11 43.28
C PRO A 39 27.70 33.15 41.97
N ASP A 40 28.48 34.27 41.86
CA ASP A 40 29.47 34.47 40.84
C ASP A 40 30.67 33.50 40.97
N GLY A 41 30.93 32.73 39.92
CA GLY A 41 32.15 31.97 39.71
C GLY A 41 32.17 31.46 38.27
N PRO A 42 33.35 31.44 37.56
CA PRO A 42 33.41 30.89 36.21
C PRO A 42 33.13 29.39 36.27
N PRO A 43 32.33 28.86 35.31
CA PRO A 43 32.06 27.44 35.25
C PRO A 43 33.34 26.67 34.83
N PRO A 44 33.55 25.44 35.37
CA PRO A 44 34.62 24.60 34.89
C PRO A 44 34.34 24.21 33.44
N ASP A 45 35.39 24.08 32.64
CA ASP A 45 35.39 23.60 31.27
C ASP A 45 34.62 22.29 31.20
N THR A 46 33.36 22.37 30.83
CA THR A 46 32.54 21.18 30.52
C THR A 46 32.99 20.74 29.13
N GLU A 47 33.79 19.68 29.07
CA GLU A 47 34.00 18.93 27.85
C GLU A 47 32.63 18.70 27.19
N CYS A 48 32.44 19.37 26.06
CA CYS A 48 31.30 19.18 25.21
C CYS A 48 31.40 17.75 24.66
N SER A 49 30.77 16.80 25.36
CA SER A 49 30.51 15.50 24.78
C SER A 49 29.77 15.76 23.48
N PRO A 50 30.22 15.25 22.32
CA PRO A 50 29.50 15.43 21.08
C PRO A 50 28.09 14.90 21.26
N GLU A 51 27.09 15.78 21.12
CA GLU A 51 25.70 15.33 21.03
C GLU A 51 25.65 14.17 20.01
N PRO A 52 24.89 13.10 20.26
CA PRO A 52 24.76 12.02 19.29
C PRO A 52 24.28 12.66 18.00
N SER A 53 25.11 12.60 16.97
CA SER A 53 24.76 13.07 15.62
C SER A 53 23.40 12.52 15.29
N ALA A 54 22.40 13.38 15.17
CA ALA A 54 21.05 13.00 14.80
C ALA A 54 21.15 12.28 13.45
N THR A 55 21.12 10.96 13.49
CA THR A 55 21.15 10.14 12.28
C THR A 55 19.93 10.53 11.46
N ARG A 56 20.16 10.85 10.18
CA ARG A 56 19.08 11.19 9.26
C ARG A 56 17.97 10.13 9.33
N PRO A 57 16.69 10.53 9.41
CA PRO A 57 15.57 9.61 9.36
C PRO A 57 15.68 8.67 8.15
N ARG A 58 15.52 7.36 8.35
CA ARG A 58 15.52 6.37 7.28
C ARG A 58 14.12 6.19 6.75
N LEU A 59 13.94 6.56 5.49
CA LEU A 59 12.65 6.64 4.82
C LEU A 59 12.34 5.38 4.03
N ALA A 60 11.15 4.79 4.23
CA ALA A 60 10.62 3.74 3.38
C ALA A 60 9.31 4.17 2.69
N PHE A 61 9.16 3.83 1.40
CA PHE A 61 7.91 3.98 0.68
C PHE A 61 7.11 2.68 0.70
N LEU A 62 5.81 2.80 1.02
CA LEU A 62 4.85 1.69 1.06
C LEU A 62 3.91 1.81 -0.15
N PHE A 63 3.94 0.84 -1.06
CA PHE A 63 3.07 0.85 -2.23
C PHE A 63 1.84 -0.03 -2.00
N PRO A 64 0.62 0.54 -2.00
CA PRO A 64 -0.59 -0.20 -1.75
C PRO A 64 -0.95 -1.14 -2.91
N GLY A 65 -1.75 -2.15 -2.57
CA GLY A 65 -2.34 -3.09 -3.50
C GLY A 65 -3.68 -2.63 -4.05
N GLN A 66 -4.34 -3.55 -4.74
CA GLN A 66 -5.68 -3.38 -5.31
C GLN A 66 -6.71 -3.13 -4.20
N GLY A 67 -7.67 -2.24 -4.48
CA GLY A 67 -8.70 -1.80 -3.55
C GLY A 67 -8.62 -0.31 -3.18
N THR A 68 -7.47 0.33 -3.40
CA THR A 68 -7.24 1.74 -3.07
C THR A 68 -7.57 2.70 -4.23
N GLN A 69 -7.77 2.19 -5.45
CA GLN A 69 -8.08 3.01 -6.61
C GLN A 69 -9.42 3.74 -6.48
N LEU A 70 -9.44 5.01 -6.87
CA LEU A 70 -10.63 5.86 -6.87
C LEU A 70 -10.79 6.55 -8.22
N PRO A 71 -12.04 6.75 -8.71
CA PRO A 71 -12.29 7.57 -9.90
C PRO A 71 -11.69 8.97 -9.74
N GLY A 72 -10.96 9.42 -10.75
CA GLY A 72 -10.34 10.74 -10.75
C GLY A 72 -9.16 10.94 -9.79
N MET A 73 -8.63 9.87 -9.16
CA MET A 73 -7.59 9.97 -8.12
C MET A 73 -6.32 10.71 -8.58
N ALA A 74 -6.02 10.71 -9.86
CA ALA A 74 -4.85 11.38 -10.43
C ALA A 74 -5.14 12.77 -11.02
N ALA A 75 -6.40 13.18 -11.16
CA ALA A 75 -6.79 14.36 -11.95
C ALA A 75 -5.99 15.62 -11.61
N ARG A 76 -5.90 15.93 -10.31
CA ARG A 76 -5.21 17.12 -9.84
C ARG A 76 -3.68 17.03 -10.00
N LEU A 77 -3.08 15.89 -9.61
CA LEU A 77 -1.63 15.69 -9.75
C LEU A 77 -1.24 15.71 -11.22
N TYR A 78 -2.02 15.11 -12.08
CA TYR A 78 -1.81 15.14 -13.52
C TYR A 78 -1.82 16.58 -14.08
N ALA A 79 -2.72 17.43 -13.58
CA ALA A 79 -2.82 18.82 -14.00
C ALA A 79 -1.69 19.71 -13.45
N THR A 80 -1.16 19.42 -12.24
CA THR A 80 -0.30 20.37 -11.48
C THR A 80 1.11 19.88 -11.19
N ALA A 81 1.43 18.59 -11.42
CA ALA A 81 2.71 17.98 -11.12
C ALA A 81 3.34 17.42 -12.41
N PRO A 82 4.29 18.14 -13.04
CA PRO A 82 4.79 17.80 -14.37
C PRO A 82 5.41 16.40 -14.45
N VAL A 83 6.28 16.02 -13.51
CA VAL A 83 6.94 14.69 -13.51
C VAL A 83 5.94 13.57 -13.30
N PHE A 84 4.89 13.81 -12.49
CA PHE A 84 3.78 12.86 -12.33
C PHE A 84 3.04 12.67 -13.66
N ARG A 85 2.64 13.76 -14.33
CA ARG A 85 1.96 13.72 -15.62
C ARG A 85 2.80 12.99 -16.66
N ASP A 86 4.04 13.39 -16.85
CA ASP A 86 4.93 12.82 -17.87
C ASP A 86 5.13 11.30 -17.63
N THR A 87 5.15 10.88 -16.38
CA THR A 87 5.23 9.44 -16.01
C THR A 87 3.94 8.69 -16.35
N ILE A 88 2.77 9.28 -16.11
CA ILE A 88 1.48 8.67 -16.49
C ILE A 88 1.38 8.59 -18.02
N ASP A 89 1.83 9.61 -18.75
CA ASP A 89 1.83 9.62 -20.22
C ASP A 89 2.79 8.56 -20.78
N GLU A 90 4.01 8.42 -20.21
CA GLU A 90 4.96 7.33 -20.54
C GLU A 90 4.31 5.95 -20.36
N ALA A 91 3.69 5.72 -19.21
CA ALA A 91 3.02 4.45 -18.91
C ALA A 91 1.85 4.19 -19.85
N SER A 92 1.04 5.22 -20.14
CA SER A 92 -0.11 5.15 -21.05
C SER A 92 0.31 4.82 -22.49
N ALA A 93 1.36 5.47 -22.98
CA ALA A 93 1.93 5.20 -24.31
C ALA A 93 2.50 3.78 -24.41
N ALA A 94 3.22 3.32 -23.37
CA ALA A 94 3.78 1.98 -23.32
C ALA A 94 2.73 0.87 -23.31
N LEU A 95 1.61 1.11 -22.60
CA LEU A 95 0.57 0.11 -22.39
C LEU A 95 -0.43 0.03 -23.55
N GLY A 96 -0.73 1.18 -24.18
CA GLY A 96 -1.84 1.29 -25.13
C GLY A 96 -3.21 1.29 -24.42
N PRO A 97 -4.30 1.24 -25.21
CA PRO A 97 -5.65 1.28 -24.64
C PRO A 97 -6.00 0.03 -23.82
N LEU A 98 -6.59 0.24 -22.65
CA LEU A 98 -7.25 -0.79 -21.85
C LEU A 98 -8.76 -0.66 -22.04
N ARG A 99 -9.42 -1.70 -22.56
CA ARG A 99 -10.86 -1.70 -22.83
C ARG A 99 -11.31 -0.45 -23.61
N GLY A 100 -10.51 -0.05 -24.61
CA GLY A 100 -10.82 1.09 -25.49
C GLY A 100 -10.54 2.48 -24.90
N ARG A 101 -9.98 2.59 -23.69
CA ARG A 101 -9.65 3.86 -23.02
C ARG A 101 -8.17 3.91 -22.65
N THR A 102 -7.58 5.10 -22.65
CA THR A 102 -6.19 5.30 -22.23
C THR A 102 -6.02 5.17 -20.73
N LEU A 103 -4.81 4.88 -20.28
CA LEU A 103 -4.49 4.88 -18.85
C LEU A 103 -4.74 6.27 -18.21
N VAL A 104 -4.44 7.35 -18.96
CA VAL A 104 -4.74 8.72 -18.54
C VAL A 104 -6.23 8.87 -18.21
N HIS A 105 -7.13 8.40 -19.09
CA HIS A 105 -8.57 8.46 -18.83
C HIS A 105 -8.94 7.68 -17.56
N TRP A 106 -8.44 6.45 -17.38
CA TRP A 106 -8.72 5.66 -16.20
C TRP A 106 -8.25 6.30 -14.89
N CYS A 107 -7.14 7.08 -14.94
CA CYS A 107 -6.59 7.76 -13.77
C CYS A 107 -7.31 9.06 -13.41
N THR A 108 -7.75 9.83 -14.44
CA THR A 108 -8.08 11.25 -14.26
C THR A 108 -9.56 11.58 -14.37
N ASP A 109 -10.36 10.72 -15.00
CA ASP A 109 -11.80 10.98 -15.14
C ASP A 109 -12.55 10.59 -13.86
N PRO A 110 -13.18 11.56 -13.15
CA PRO A 110 -13.98 11.28 -11.98
C PRO A 110 -15.31 10.58 -12.29
N GLY A 111 -15.73 10.56 -13.56
CA GLY A 111 -16.95 9.89 -14.03
C GLY A 111 -16.76 8.40 -14.36
N VAL A 112 -15.58 7.84 -14.16
CA VAL A 112 -15.35 6.40 -14.37
C VAL A 112 -16.18 5.59 -13.38
N ASP A 113 -16.89 4.58 -13.89
CA ASP A 113 -17.63 3.63 -13.04
C ASP A 113 -16.64 2.89 -12.10
N PRO A 114 -16.83 2.96 -10.77
CA PRO A 114 -15.99 2.24 -9.80
C PRO A 114 -15.92 0.74 -10.04
N ALA A 115 -16.98 0.11 -10.58
CA ALA A 115 -16.99 -1.32 -10.90
C ALA A 115 -16.07 -1.64 -12.08
N GLU A 116 -16.07 -0.79 -13.13
CA GLU A 116 -15.13 -0.92 -14.26
C GLU A 116 -13.69 -0.65 -13.80
N LEU A 117 -13.47 0.41 -13.00
CA LEU A 117 -12.16 0.74 -12.45
C LEU A 117 -11.61 -0.40 -11.56
N GLY A 118 -12.51 -1.12 -10.86
CA GLY A 118 -12.17 -2.26 -9.99
C GLY A 118 -11.77 -3.53 -10.72
N ARG A 119 -11.90 -3.58 -12.05
CA ARG A 119 -11.48 -4.75 -12.85
C ARG A 119 -9.97 -4.91 -12.79
N THR A 120 -9.52 -6.13 -12.45
CA THR A 120 -8.11 -6.37 -12.13
C THR A 120 -7.16 -6.08 -13.30
N GLU A 121 -7.61 -6.29 -14.55
CA GLU A 121 -6.86 -5.97 -15.78
C GLU A 121 -6.68 -4.46 -16.02
N ILE A 122 -7.49 -3.61 -15.35
CA ILE A 122 -7.38 -2.15 -15.36
C ILE A 122 -6.64 -1.67 -14.11
N THR A 123 -7.07 -2.14 -12.94
CA THR A 123 -6.55 -1.66 -11.65
C THR A 123 -5.06 -1.90 -11.48
N GLN A 124 -4.55 -3.07 -11.89
CA GLN A 124 -3.15 -3.41 -11.65
C GLN A 124 -2.17 -2.49 -12.38
N PRO A 125 -2.23 -2.32 -13.72
CA PRO A 125 -1.35 -1.37 -14.40
C PRO A 125 -1.59 0.08 -13.99
N LEU A 126 -2.83 0.45 -13.61
CA LEU A 126 -3.17 1.76 -13.11
C LEU A 126 -2.43 2.09 -11.81
N LEU A 127 -2.47 1.19 -10.82
CA LEU A 127 -1.80 1.39 -9.53
C LEU A 127 -0.28 1.39 -9.68
N VAL A 128 0.27 0.57 -10.57
CA VAL A 128 1.71 0.61 -10.88
C VAL A 128 2.11 1.98 -11.43
N ALA A 129 1.43 2.45 -12.47
CA ALA A 129 1.74 3.74 -13.08
C ALA A 129 1.58 4.90 -12.07
N PHE A 130 0.49 4.88 -11.30
CA PHE A 130 0.19 5.90 -10.30
C PHE A 130 1.26 5.96 -9.20
N GLY A 131 1.61 4.82 -8.60
CA GLY A 131 2.61 4.77 -7.52
C GLY A 131 4.01 5.14 -7.99
N VAL A 132 4.41 4.71 -9.20
CA VAL A 132 5.71 5.13 -9.80
C VAL A 132 5.71 6.64 -10.10
N ALA A 133 4.59 7.17 -10.61
CA ALA A 133 4.48 8.61 -10.89
C ALA A 133 4.58 9.44 -9.60
N LEU A 134 3.97 8.99 -8.48
CA LEU A 134 4.15 9.60 -7.16
C LEU A 134 5.62 9.55 -6.72
N ALA A 135 6.26 8.39 -6.82
CA ALA A 135 7.64 8.22 -6.39
C ALA A 135 8.60 9.11 -7.19
N ARG A 136 8.45 9.18 -8.52
CA ARG A 136 9.24 10.05 -9.38
C ARG A 136 8.99 11.54 -9.07
N GLN A 137 7.75 11.92 -8.80
CA GLN A 137 7.41 13.31 -8.45
C GLN A 137 8.00 13.70 -7.09
N LEU A 138 7.93 12.84 -6.07
CA LEU A 138 8.58 13.07 -4.79
C LEU A 138 10.10 13.14 -4.95
N GLY A 139 10.70 12.28 -5.77
CA GLY A 139 12.11 12.32 -6.11
C GLY A 139 12.53 13.65 -6.75
N ALA A 140 11.70 14.21 -7.65
CA ALA A 140 11.93 15.53 -8.24
C ALA A 140 11.83 16.67 -7.21
N TRP A 141 11.14 16.45 -6.10
CA TRP A 141 11.10 17.37 -4.95
C TRP A 141 12.16 17.04 -3.88
N GLY A 142 13.13 16.18 -4.19
CA GLY A 142 14.24 15.83 -3.30
C GLY A 142 13.92 14.73 -2.27
N VAL A 143 12.73 14.11 -2.30
CA VAL A 143 12.36 13.02 -1.39
C VAL A 143 12.59 11.68 -2.08
N VAL A 144 13.67 11.01 -1.70
CA VAL A 144 14.06 9.68 -2.22
C VAL A 144 14.06 8.71 -1.05
N PRO A 145 13.39 7.56 -1.14
CA PRO A 145 13.36 6.59 -0.07
C PRO A 145 14.69 5.83 0.04
N ASP A 146 14.97 5.33 1.24
CA ASP A 146 16.10 4.44 1.52
C ASP A 146 15.72 2.97 1.35
N ALA A 147 14.40 2.66 1.30
CA ALA A 147 13.85 1.35 0.95
C ALA A 147 12.44 1.47 0.37
N VAL A 148 12.01 0.42 -0.30
CA VAL A 148 10.65 0.28 -0.82
C VAL A 148 10.08 -1.08 -0.44
N VAL A 149 8.76 -1.11 -0.22
CA VAL A 149 7.98 -2.33 0.01
C VAL A 149 6.62 -2.17 -0.64
N GLY A 150 6.03 -3.25 -1.12
CA GLY A 150 4.72 -3.20 -1.77
C GLY A 150 3.80 -4.31 -1.32
N HIS A 151 2.52 -4.01 -1.20
CA HIS A 151 1.48 -4.98 -0.88
C HIS A 151 0.89 -5.56 -2.18
N SER A 152 1.00 -6.86 -2.40
CA SER A 152 0.47 -7.51 -3.61
C SER A 152 0.96 -6.81 -4.89
N VAL A 153 0.08 -6.36 -5.79
CA VAL A 153 0.50 -5.64 -7.01
C VAL A 153 1.40 -4.42 -6.72
N GLY A 154 1.33 -3.86 -5.51
CA GLY A 154 2.24 -2.81 -5.05
C GLY A 154 3.71 -3.23 -5.04
N GLU A 155 4.02 -4.54 -4.96
CA GLU A 155 5.42 -5.01 -5.05
C GLU A 155 5.99 -4.84 -6.47
N LEU A 156 5.15 -4.91 -7.52
CA LEU A 156 5.55 -4.53 -8.88
C LEU A 156 5.89 -3.03 -8.96
N THR A 157 5.07 -2.21 -8.31
CA THR A 157 5.32 -0.76 -8.21
C THR A 157 6.63 -0.49 -7.47
N ALA A 158 6.86 -1.17 -6.34
CA ALA A 158 8.08 -1.07 -5.55
C ALA A 158 9.32 -1.51 -6.35
N ALA A 159 9.24 -2.62 -7.10
CA ALA A 159 10.32 -3.10 -7.96
C ALA A 159 10.68 -2.08 -9.07
N CYS A 160 9.66 -1.45 -9.67
CA CYS A 160 9.88 -0.38 -10.65
C CYS A 160 10.51 0.87 -10.01
N ALA A 161 10.00 1.32 -8.86
CA ALA A 161 10.52 2.46 -8.12
C ALA A 161 11.97 2.21 -7.63
N ALA A 162 12.30 0.97 -7.28
CA ALA A 162 13.66 0.53 -6.94
C ALA A 162 14.62 0.57 -8.13
N GLY A 163 14.12 0.65 -9.37
CA GLY A 163 14.92 0.57 -10.60
C GLY A 163 15.27 -0.86 -11.02
N LEU A 164 14.58 -1.87 -10.45
CA LEU A 164 14.74 -3.27 -10.83
C LEU A 164 14.01 -3.61 -12.13
N LEU A 165 12.93 -2.89 -12.45
CA LEU A 165 12.14 -3.04 -13.66
C LEU A 165 11.91 -1.69 -14.34
N PRO A 166 12.00 -1.58 -15.68
CA PRO A 166 11.57 -0.39 -16.42
C PRO A 166 10.07 -0.18 -16.31
N LEU A 167 9.61 1.09 -16.31
CA LEU A 167 8.17 1.40 -16.21
C LEU A 167 7.34 0.76 -17.32
N SER A 168 7.83 0.84 -18.57
CA SER A 168 7.14 0.28 -19.74
C SER A 168 6.87 -1.22 -19.61
N ASP A 169 7.85 -1.97 -19.10
CA ASP A 169 7.72 -3.41 -18.94
C ASP A 169 6.88 -3.76 -17.72
N THR A 170 7.01 -2.97 -16.64
CA THR A 170 6.24 -3.18 -15.42
C THR A 170 4.74 -2.99 -15.64
N VAL A 171 4.32 -1.93 -16.37
CA VAL A 171 2.89 -1.72 -16.65
C VAL A 171 2.32 -2.76 -17.60
N ARG A 172 3.10 -3.19 -18.62
CA ARG A 172 2.70 -4.29 -19.51
C ARG A 172 2.56 -5.60 -18.75
N PHE A 173 3.50 -5.90 -17.86
CA PHE A 173 3.46 -7.08 -17.02
C PHE A 173 2.28 -7.05 -16.04
N ALA A 174 2.03 -5.92 -15.38
CA ALA A 174 0.87 -5.74 -14.50
C ALA A 174 -0.45 -5.96 -15.26
N ALA A 175 -0.55 -5.47 -16.50
CA ALA A 175 -1.71 -5.71 -17.35
C ALA A 175 -1.82 -7.18 -17.78
N ALA A 176 -0.71 -7.85 -18.08
CA ALA A 176 -0.70 -9.28 -18.40
C ALA A 176 -1.15 -10.12 -17.18
N ARG A 177 -0.62 -9.82 -16.00
CA ARG A 177 -1.02 -10.43 -14.73
C ARG A 177 -2.52 -10.21 -14.47
N GLY A 178 -2.99 -8.96 -14.62
CA GLY A 178 -4.40 -8.64 -14.46
C GLY A 178 -5.31 -9.40 -15.44
N ARG A 179 -4.92 -9.52 -16.72
CA ARG A 179 -5.68 -10.30 -17.72
C ARG A 179 -5.66 -11.80 -17.42
N ALA A 180 -4.54 -12.36 -17.00
CA ALA A 180 -4.45 -13.77 -16.63
C ALA A 180 -5.44 -14.11 -15.51
N ILE A 181 -5.51 -13.26 -14.48
CA ILE A 181 -6.45 -13.42 -13.36
C ILE A 181 -7.90 -13.18 -13.81
N ALA A 182 -8.17 -12.12 -14.57
CA ALA A 182 -9.51 -11.82 -15.06
C ALA A 182 -10.07 -12.93 -15.98
N GLY A 183 -9.20 -13.70 -16.61
CA GLY A 183 -9.55 -14.85 -17.47
C GLY A 183 -9.90 -16.13 -16.70
N LEU A 184 -9.74 -16.16 -15.37
CA LEU A 184 -10.12 -17.33 -14.58
C LEU A 184 -11.63 -17.51 -14.59
N THR A 185 -12.06 -18.75 -14.87
CA THR A 185 -13.48 -19.12 -14.87
C THR A 185 -14.03 -19.32 -13.47
N GLU A 186 -13.17 -19.79 -12.56
CA GLU A 186 -13.56 -20.01 -11.17
C GLU A 186 -13.56 -18.69 -10.42
N ARG A 187 -14.73 -18.36 -9.84
CA ARG A 187 -14.89 -17.19 -8.98
C ARG A 187 -14.44 -17.52 -7.57
N GLY A 188 -13.79 -16.55 -6.94
CA GLY A 188 -13.39 -16.62 -5.55
C GLY A 188 -13.88 -15.41 -4.78
N ALA A 189 -13.70 -15.46 -3.47
CA ALA A 189 -13.99 -14.37 -2.56
C ALA A 189 -12.82 -14.15 -1.61
N MET A 190 -12.85 -12.99 -0.95
CA MET A 190 -11.90 -12.64 0.11
C MET A 190 -12.65 -11.98 1.27
N ALA A 191 -12.11 -12.11 2.47
CA ALA A 191 -12.64 -11.43 3.64
C ALA A 191 -11.52 -10.89 4.53
N ALA A 192 -11.70 -9.68 5.03
CA ALA A 192 -10.84 -9.11 6.08
C ALA A 192 -11.32 -9.64 7.44
N VAL A 193 -10.36 -10.05 8.27
CA VAL A 193 -10.61 -10.58 9.61
C VAL A 193 -9.78 -9.81 10.62
N LEU A 194 -10.44 -9.40 11.71
CA LEU A 194 -9.79 -8.85 12.90
C LEU A 194 -10.06 -9.80 14.07
N GLY A 195 -9.01 -10.42 14.61
CA GLY A 195 -9.17 -11.40 15.70
C GLY A 195 -7.96 -12.31 15.88
N ALA A 196 -8.16 -13.42 16.54
CA ALA A 196 -7.11 -14.37 16.87
C ALA A 196 -6.68 -15.18 15.64
N ASP A 197 -5.40 -15.18 15.34
CA ASP A 197 -4.79 -15.90 14.22
C ASP A 197 -5.05 -17.42 14.33
N ASP A 198 -5.00 -17.98 15.53
CA ASP A 198 -5.24 -19.41 15.78
C ASP A 198 -6.62 -19.90 15.33
N ALA A 199 -7.65 -19.08 15.50
CA ALA A 199 -9.02 -19.43 15.07
C ALA A 199 -9.12 -19.48 13.54
N VAL A 200 -8.41 -18.61 12.85
CA VAL A 200 -8.32 -18.58 11.38
C VAL A 200 -7.54 -19.77 10.86
N GLU A 201 -6.39 -20.09 11.48
CA GLU A 201 -5.58 -21.26 11.11
C GLU A 201 -6.35 -22.58 11.25
N ALA A 202 -7.16 -22.71 12.33
CA ALA A 202 -8.01 -23.88 12.52
C ALA A 202 -9.05 -24.03 11.40
N LEU A 203 -9.68 -22.94 10.94
CA LEU A 203 -10.63 -22.96 9.84
C LEU A 203 -9.95 -23.35 8.51
N ILE A 204 -8.75 -22.82 8.26
CA ILE A 204 -7.99 -23.15 7.06
C ILE A 204 -7.62 -24.63 7.07
N ALA A 205 -7.13 -25.16 8.19
CA ALA A 205 -6.78 -26.57 8.32
C ALA A 205 -7.99 -27.49 8.07
N ALA A 206 -9.18 -27.08 8.49
CA ALA A 206 -10.43 -27.82 8.28
C ALA A 206 -11.01 -27.68 6.86
N SER A 207 -10.55 -26.71 6.07
CA SER A 207 -11.18 -26.35 4.78
C SER A 207 -10.85 -27.30 3.63
N GLY A 208 -9.90 -28.24 3.81
CA GLY A 208 -9.46 -29.12 2.72
C GLY A 208 -8.84 -28.38 1.51
N GLY A 209 -8.26 -27.20 1.74
CA GLY A 209 -7.59 -26.38 0.71
C GLY A 209 -8.49 -25.41 -0.03
N THR A 210 -9.78 -25.30 0.34
CA THR A 210 -10.72 -24.36 -0.28
C THR A 210 -10.64 -22.94 0.30
N LEU A 211 -9.90 -22.77 1.42
CA LEU A 211 -9.66 -21.51 2.11
C LEU A 211 -8.14 -21.34 2.36
N ALA A 212 -7.64 -20.14 2.27
CA ALA A 212 -6.25 -19.79 2.51
C ALA A 212 -6.14 -18.41 3.17
N VAL A 213 -4.99 -18.10 3.80
CA VAL A 213 -4.61 -16.72 4.13
C VAL A 213 -4.08 -16.05 2.87
N ALA A 214 -4.68 -14.94 2.46
CA ALA A 214 -4.20 -14.11 1.35
C ALA A 214 -3.20 -13.05 1.80
N ALA A 215 -3.36 -12.51 3.02
CA ALA A 215 -2.44 -11.54 3.58
C ALA A 215 -2.39 -11.62 5.11
N ARG A 216 -1.18 -11.43 5.64
CA ARG A 216 -0.88 -11.19 7.05
C ARG A 216 -0.45 -9.73 7.18
N ASN A 217 -1.41 -8.83 7.48
CA ASN A 217 -1.15 -7.40 7.48
C ASN A 217 -0.57 -6.89 8.81
N ALA A 218 -0.93 -7.55 9.91
CA ALA A 218 -0.40 -7.35 11.25
C ALA A 218 -0.92 -8.51 12.14
N PRO A 219 -0.40 -8.68 13.37
CA PRO A 219 -1.00 -9.59 14.35
C PRO A 219 -2.49 -9.32 14.50
N GLY A 220 -3.31 -10.37 14.36
CA GLY A 220 -4.77 -10.26 14.39
C GLY A 220 -5.42 -9.51 13.22
N ARG A 221 -4.68 -9.19 12.15
CA ARG A 221 -5.21 -8.53 10.93
C ARG A 221 -4.90 -9.37 9.70
N LEU A 222 -5.80 -10.27 9.38
CA LEU A 222 -5.66 -11.21 8.28
C LEU A 222 -6.63 -10.92 7.13
N VAL A 223 -6.30 -11.42 5.96
CA VAL A 223 -7.21 -11.50 4.83
C VAL A 223 -7.34 -12.96 4.42
N LEU A 224 -8.56 -13.48 4.43
CA LEU A 224 -8.90 -14.78 3.93
C LEU A 224 -9.20 -14.75 2.44
N SER A 225 -8.92 -15.83 1.74
CA SER A 225 -9.21 -16.02 0.33
C SER A 225 -9.54 -17.46 0.03
N GLY A 226 -10.43 -17.70 -0.94
CA GLY A 226 -10.80 -19.05 -1.33
C GLY A 226 -12.04 -19.08 -2.22
N THR A 227 -12.70 -20.23 -2.27
CA THR A 227 -14.00 -20.35 -2.95
C THR A 227 -15.03 -19.44 -2.26
N VAL A 228 -16.02 -18.96 -3.00
CA VAL A 228 -17.06 -18.07 -2.46
C VAL A 228 -17.67 -18.67 -1.20
N ARG A 229 -18.09 -19.95 -1.29
CA ARG A 229 -18.73 -20.65 -0.17
C ARG A 229 -17.80 -20.78 1.05
N ALA A 230 -16.54 -21.18 0.85
CA ALA A 230 -15.62 -21.36 1.97
C ALA A 230 -15.35 -20.03 2.72
N VAL A 231 -15.28 -18.92 1.98
CA VAL A 231 -15.09 -17.58 2.58
C VAL A 231 -16.35 -17.13 3.31
N GLU A 232 -17.54 -17.35 2.74
CA GLU A 232 -18.82 -17.02 3.39
C GLU A 232 -19.03 -17.82 4.67
N ASP A 233 -18.78 -19.14 4.63
CA ASP A 233 -18.87 -20.02 5.80
C ASP A 233 -17.86 -19.58 6.89
N ALA A 234 -16.63 -19.22 6.51
CA ALA A 234 -15.63 -18.72 7.44
C ALA A 234 -16.02 -17.38 8.07
N VAL A 235 -16.56 -16.44 7.30
CA VAL A 235 -17.06 -15.15 7.83
C VAL A 235 -18.19 -15.39 8.84
N ALA A 236 -19.13 -16.26 8.52
CA ALA A 236 -20.24 -16.61 9.42
C ALA A 236 -19.74 -17.22 10.74
N GLU A 237 -18.82 -18.19 10.66
CA GLU A 237 -18.24 -18.86 11.82
C GLU A 237 -17.42 -17.91 12.71
N LEU A 238 -16.55 -17.08 12.09
CA LEU A 238 -15.74 -16.09 12.85
C LEU A 238 -16.61 -15.04 13.52
N THR A 239 -17.66 -14.59 12.84
CA THR A 239 -18.63 -13.64 13.40
C THR A 239 -19.40 -14.26 14.57
N ALA A 240 -19.83 -15.52 14.46
CA ALA A 240 -20.48 -16.25 15.54
C ALA A 240 -19.59 -16.41 16.78
N ARG A 241 -18.27 -16.45 16.60
CA ARG A 241 -17.26 -16.46 17.68
C ARG A 241 -16.93 -15.04 18.21
N GLY A 242 -17.65 -14.00 17.77
CA GLY A 242 -17.45 -12.62 18.21
C GLY A 242 -16.28 -11.89 17.56
N MET A 243 -15.68 -12.43 16.50
CA MET A 243 -14.63 -11.78 15.73
C MET A 243 -15.21 -10.90 14.62
N ALA A 244 -14.54 -9.77 14.34
CA ALA A 244 -14.91 -8.93 13.21
C ALA A 244 -14.40 -9.54 11.90
N ALA A 245 -15.32 -10.05 11.08
CA ALA A 245 -15.01 -10.59 9.76
C ALA A 245 -15.95 -9.95 8.72
N ARG A 246 -15.39 -9.54 7.57
CA ARG A 246 -16.14 -8.84 6.53
C ARG A 246 -15.66 -9.21 5.14
N GLY A 247 -16.59 -9.58 4.26
CA GLY A 247 -16.31 -9.79 2.84
C GLY A 247 -15.73 -8.54 2.15
N LEU A 248 -14.79 -8.76 1.26
CA LEU A 248 -14.17 -7.72 0.43
C LEU A 248 -14.83 -7.70 -0.96
N ARG A 249 -14.88 -6.52 -1.58
CA ARG A 249 -15.40 -6.35 -2.95
C ARG A 249 -14.34 -6.75 -3.97
N VAL A 250 -14.20 -8.04 -4.21
CA VAL A 250 -13.27 -8.62 -5.17
C VAL A 250 -13.97 -9.66 -6.04
N SER A 251 -13.44 -9.92 -7.22
CA SER A 251 -13.99 -10.89 -8.16
C SER A 251 -13.33 -12.27 -8.10
N HIS A 252 -12.18 -12.38 -7.46
CA HIS A 252 -11.34 -13.57 -7.43
C HIS A 252 -10.73 -13.80 -6.05
N GLY A 253 -10.40 -15.05 -5.75
CA GLY A 253 -9.68 -15.43 -4.54
C GLY A 253 -8.18 -15.24 -4.68
N PHE A 254 -7.70 -13.99 -4.71
CA PHE A 254 -6.28 -13.67 -4.84
C PHE A 254 -5.45 -14.32 -3.73
N HIS A 255 -4.20 -14.66 -4.05
CA HIS A 255 -3.25 -15.24 -3.10
C HIS A 255 -3.76 -16.54 -2.45
N SER A 256 -4.37 -17.39 -3.25
CA SER A 256 -4.88 -18.71 -2.86
C SER A 256 -4.61 -19.74 -3.97
N PRO A 257 -4.81 -21.04 -3.72
CA PRO A 257 -4.69 -22.07 -4.76
C PRO A 257 -5.56 -21.85 -6.00
N LEU A 258 -6.64 -21.08 -5.91
CA LEU A 258 -7.47 -20.69 -7.06
C LEU A 258 -6.71 -19.89 -8.12
N MET A 259 -5.57 -19.30 -7.74
CA MET A 259 -4.72 -18.53 -8.68
C MET A 259 -3.77 -19.42 -9.51
N GLU A 260 -3.68 -20.74 -9.24
CA GLU A 260 -2.72 -21.62 -9.93
C GLU A 260 -2.79 -21.53 -11.47
N PRO A 261 -3.98 -21.52 -12.12
CA PRO A 261 -4.02 -21.41 -13.59
C PRO A 261 -3.53 -20.04 -14.10
N ALA A 262 -3.70 -18.97 -13.31
CA ALA A 262 -3.18 -17.66 -13.68
C ALA A 262 -1.68 -17.54 -13.38
N ALA A 263 -1.17 -18.22 -12.36
CA ALA A 263 0.22 -18.14 -11.92
C ALA A 263 1.19 -18.62 -13.00
N GLU A 264 0.82 -19.65 -13.78
CA GLU A 264 1.62 -20.10 -14.91
C GLU A 264 1.69 -19.04 -16.03
N ALA A 265 0.57 -18.39 -16.34
CA ALA A 265 0.55 -17.29 -17.30
C ALA A 265 1.37 -16.09 -16.80
N VAL A 266 1.34 -15.80 -15.49
CA VAL A 266 2.18 -14.77 -14.84
C VAL A 266 3.66 -15.13 -14.95
N HIS A 267 4.04 -16.39 -14.66
CA HIS A 267 5.40 -16.88 -14.84
C HIS A 267 5.90 -16.65 -16.25
N ASN A 268 5.12 -17.09 -17.25
CA ASN A 268 5.48 -16.95 -18.66
C ASN A 268 5.63 -15.49 -19.09
N ALA A 269 4.74 -14.60 -18.62
CA ALA A 269 4.83 -13.17 -18.90
C ALA A 269 6.04 -12.49 -18.22
N ALA A 270 6.55 -13.06 -17.13
CA ALA A 270 7.69 -12.53 -16.39
C ALA A 270 9.06 -13.03 -16.89
N ARG A 271 9.12 -14.06 -17.75
CA ARG A 271 10.38 -14.71 -18.19
C ARG A 271 11.34 -13.76 -18.89
N ASP A 272 10.79 -12.86 -19.70
CA ASP A 272 11.55 -11.93 -20.52
C ASP A 272 11.63 -10.52 -19.92
N LEU A 273 11.22 -10.34 -18.66
CA LEU A 273 11.35 -9.05 -17.99
C LEU A 273 12.83 -8.68 -17.84
N PRO A 274 13.22 -7.48 -18.28
CA PRO A 274 14.58 -7.01 -18.10
C PRO A 274 14.89 -6.84 -16.62
N ARG A 275 16.12 -7.17 -16.22
CA ARG A 275 16.59 -7.05 -14.84
C ARG A 275 17.47 -5.81 -14.72
N GLY A 276 16.96 -4.81 -14.01
CA GLY A 276 17.75 -3.64 -13.62
C GLY A 276 18.70 -3.97 -12.46
N THR A 277 19.66 -3.11 -12.22
CA THR A 277 20.63 -3.27 -11.11
C THR A 277 20.06 -2.83 -9.76
N GLY A 278 18.90 -2.16 -9.75
CA GLY A 278 18.32 -1.57 -8.56
C GLY A 278 19.17 -0.44 -7.97
N ARG A 279 18.54 0.60 -7.46
CA ARG A 279 19.21 1.70 -6.75
C ARG A 279 18.70 1.86 -5.33
N ILE A 280 17.52 1.32 -5.06
CA ILE A 280 16.86 1.37 -3.77
C ILE A 280 16.56 -0.08 -3.35
N PRO A 281 16.92 -0.47 -2.12
CA PRO A 281 16.59 -1.80 -1.59
C PRO A 281 15.08 -2.07 -1.63
N LEU A 282 14.70 -3.26 -2.12
CA LEU A 282 13.33 -3.78 -2.13
C LEU A 282 13.18 -4.83 -1.04
N LEU A 283 12.24 -4.63 -0.12
CA LEU A 283 11.79 -5.66 0.80
C LEU A 283 10.56 -6.35 0.21
N SER A 284 10.68 -7.65 -0.06
CA SER A 284 9.59 -8.43 -0.64
C SER A 284 8.58 -8.85 0.42
N THR A 285 7.30 -8.68 0.12
CA THR A 285 6.21 -9.20 0.95
C THR A 285 5.86 -10.66 0.66
N LEU A 286 6.49 -11.28 -0.35
CA LEU A 286 6.43 -12.72 -0.55
C LEU A 286 7.24 -13.49 0.50
N THR A 287 8.40 -12.96 0.89
CA THR A 287 9.36 -13.64 1.79
C THR A 287 9.60 -12.90 3.10
N ALA A 288 9.12 -11.66 3.23
CA ALA A 288 9.47 -10.72 4.29
C ALA A 288 10.98 -10.50 4.43
N ASP A 289 11.71 -10.61 3.32
CA ASP A 289 13.17 -10.42 3.28
C ASP A 289 13.60 -9.58 2.07
N TRP A 290 14.83 -9.07 2.14
CA TRP A 290 15.41 -8.23 1.09
C TRP A 290 15.60 -9.04 -0.20
N THR A 291 15.25 -8.41 -1.33
CA THR A 291 15.47 -9.01 -2.66
C THR A 291 16.05 -7.98 -3.62
N SER A 292 16.94 -8.44 -4.47
CA SER A 292 17.58 -7.60 -5.51
C SER A 292 17.24 -8.02 -6.93
N ALA A 293 16.59 -9.18 -7.11
CA ALA A 293 16.37 -9.74 -8.44
C ALA A 293 15.12 -10.64 -8.47
N PRO A 294 13.91 -10.08 -8.30
CA PRO A 294 12.71 -10.89 -8.44
C PRO A 294 12.61 -11.41 -9.88
N ASP A 295 12.57 -12.73 -10.03
CA ASP A 295 12.52 -13.43 -11.32
C ASP A 295 11.11 -13.95 -11.62
N ALA A 296 10.97 -14.71 -12.71
CA ALA A 296 9.69 -15.27 -13.11
C ALA A 296 9.11 -16.24 -12.06
N ALA A 297 9.96 -16.99 -11.37
CA ALA A 297 9.53 -17.87 -10.28
C ALA A 297 9.02 -17.05 -9.09
N HIS A 298 9.71 -15.96 -8.75
CA HIS A 298 9.24 -15.02 -7.72
C HIS A 298 7.83 -14.50 -8.04
N TRP A 299 7.59 -14.01 -9.25
CA TRP A 299 6.28 -13.45 -9.64
C TRP A 299 5.17 -14.51 -9.72
N ARG A 300 5.52 -15.76 -10.06
CA ARG A 300 4.59 -16.89 -9.96
C ARG A 300 4.15 -17.12 -8.51
N GLU A 301 5.11 -17.32 -7.62
CA GLU A 301 4.84 -17.56 -6.19
C GLU A 301 4.12 -16.37 -5.53
N HIS A 302 4.48 -15.16 -5.93
CA HIS A 302 3.84 -13.93 -5.47
C HIS A 302 2.34 -13.85 -5.85
N ALA A 303 1.90 -14.50 -6.92
CA ALA A 303 0.48 -14.57 -7.28
C ALA A 303 -0.30 -15.57 -6.40
N LEU A 304 0.38 -16.58 -5.84
CA LEU A 304 -0.20 -17.70 -5.12
C LEU A 304 -0.15 -17.55 -3.61
N ARG A 305 0.99 -17.09 -3.10
CA ARG A 305 1.31 -17.13 -1.67
C ARG A 305 0.79 -15.91 -0.92
N PRO A 306 0.63 -16.00 0.40
CA PRO A 306 0.24 -14.87 1.24
C PRO A 306 1.17 -13.68 1.10
N VAL A 307 0.60 -12.48 1.19
CA VAL A 307 1.33 -11.23 1.36
C VAL A 307 1.73 -11.10 2.83
N LEU A 308 3.02 -11.12 3.14
CA LEU A 308 3.59 -11.05 4.49
C LEU A 308 3.90 -9.59 4.86
N PHE A 309 2.90 -8.70 4.78
CA PHE A 309 3.13 -7.27 4.99
C PHE A 309 3.49 -6.93 6.44
N GLY A 310 2.86 -7.59 7.40
CA GLY A 310 3.14 -7.38 8.82
C GLY A 310 4.59 -7.74 9.19
N GLU A 311 5.07 -8.88 8.70
CA GLU A 311 6.44 -9.34 8.88
C GLU A 311 7.44 -8.40 8.19
N ALA A 312 7.13 -7.96 6.96
CA ALA A 312 7.95 -6.99 6.24
C ALA A 312 8.00 -5.63 6.96
N ALA A 313 6.87 -5.14 7.49
CA ALA A 313 6.82 -3.91 8.28
C ALA A 313 7.69 -4.00 9.55
N ARG A 314 7.61 -5.12 10.28
CA ARG A 314 8.46 -5.37 11.45
C ARG A 314 9.94 -5.42 11.07
N ARG A 315 10.30 -6.09 9.98
CA ARG A 315 11.67 -6.16 9.47
C ARG A 315 12.21 -4.76 9.15
N LEU A 316 11.44 -3.90 8.47
CA LEU A 316 11.86 -2.51 8.21
C LEU A 316 12.13 -1.75 9.52
N ALA A 317 11.22 -1.82 10.50
CA ALA A 317 11.41 -1.15 11.79
C ALA A 317 12.64 -1.69 12.54
N GLN A 318 12.86 -3.00 12.55
CA GLN A 318 14.04 -3.65 13.16
C GLN A 318 15.35 -3.28 12.46
N ASP A 319 15.31 -3.08 11.13
CA ASP A 319 16.46 -2.62 10.35
C ASP A 319 16.68 -1.09 10.48
N GLY A 320 15.91 -0.39 11.36
CA GLY A 320 16.10 1.01 11.72
C GLY A 320 15.43 2.01 10.77
N TYR A 321 14.42 1.58 9.99
CA TYR A 321 13.56 2.52 9.26
C TYR A 321 12.52 3.10 10.22
N ASP A 322 12.45 4.42 10.28
CA ASP A 322 11.64 5.16 11.24
C ASP A 322 10.59 6.08 10.62
N THR A 323 10.72 6.33 9.32
CA THR A 323 9.83 7.21 8.55
C THR A 323 9.24 6.45 7.38
N PHE A 324 7.90 6.49 7.25
CA PHE A 324 7.17 5.73 6.25
C PHE A 324 6.18 6.62 5.50
N VAL A 325 6.10 6.46 4.18
CA VAL A 325 5.13 7.16 3.35
C VAL A 325 4.35 6.16 2.50
N GLU A 326 3.04 6.12 2.69
CA GLU A 326 2.14 5.31 1.86
C GLU A 326 1.87 6.03 0.53
N MET A 327 2.24 5.35 -0.56
CA MET A 327 2.32 5.88 -1.92
C MET A 327 1.05 5.58 -2.73
N GLY A 328 -0.09 5.98 -2.19
CA GLY A 328 -1.39 5.75 -2.83
C GLY A 328 -2.53 6.44 -2.10
N PRO A 329 -3.76 6.32 -2.61
CA PRO A 329 -4.94 6.77 -1.88
C PRO A 329 -5.18 5.92 -0.63
N GLY A 330 -5.56 6.57 0.48
CA GLY A 330 -5.88 5.87 1.73
C GLY A 330 -4.74 5.80 2.74
N THR A 331 -4.95 4.99 3.78
CA THR A 331 -4.05 4.85 4.93
C THR A 331 -4.00 3.41 5.46
N ASP A 332 -4.40 2.44 4.66
CA ASP A 332 -4.56 1.04 5.11
C ASP A 332 -3.21 0.41 5.46
N LEU A 333 -2.18 0.64 4.64
CA LEU A 333 -0.82 0.15 4.93
C LEU A 333 -0.20 0.89 6.12
N SER A 334 -0.47 2.18 6.23
CA SER A 334 -0.05 2.99 7.38
C SER A 334 -0.65 2.48 8.69
N ALA A 335 -1.93 2.11 8.69
CA ALA A 335 -2.61 1.53 9.84
C ALA A 335 -2.09 0.12 10.16
N ALA A 336 -1.86 -0.70 9.13
CA ALA A 336 -1.31 -2.04 9.29
C ALA A 336 0.13 -1.99 9.86
N LEU A 337 0.98 -1.10 9.34
CA LEU A 337 2.33 -0.89 9.82
C LEU A 337 2.37 -0.49 11.30
N ARG A 338 1.55 0.51 11.70
CA ARG A 338 1.47 0.90 13.12
C ARG A 338 1.08 -0.26 14.02
N THR A 339 0.10 -1.08 13.59
CA THR A 339 -0.31 -2.26 14.36
C THR A 339 0.81 -3.31 14.40
N ALA A 340 1.47 -3.57 13.27
CA ALA A 340 2.52 -4.58 13.17
C ALA A 340 3.77 -4.25 14.00
N THR A 341 4.03 -2.97 14.26
CA THR A 341 5.24 -2.49 14.94
C THR A 341 4.98 -1.97 16.36
N ALA A 342 3.74 -2.04 16.85
CA ALA A 342 3.33 -1.41 18.12
C ALA A 342 4.09 -1.93 19.36
N ASP A 343 4.54 -3.18 19.33
CA ASP A 343 5.28 -3.84 20.40
C ASP A 343 6.81 -3.76 20.26
N LEU A 344 7.29 -3.14 19.15
CA LEU A 344 8.73 -3.03 18.92
C LEU A 344 9.32 -1.83 19.68
N PRO A 345 10.52 -1.97 20.28
CA PRO A 345 11.28 -0.84 20.78
C PRO A 345 11.67 0.05 19.58
N GLY A 346 11.43 1.36 19.67
CA GLY A 346 11.71 2.29 18.58
C GLY A 346 10.60 2.30 17.52
N ALA A 347 9.34 2.40 17.95
CA ALA A 347 8.21 2.56 17.05
C ALA A 347 8.46 3.68 16.00
N PRO A 348 7.92 3.54 14.77
CA PRO A 348 8.08 4.53 13.72
C PRO A 348 7.79 5.96 14.19
N THR A 349 8.69 6.90 13.93
CA THR A 349 8.55 8.30 14.33
C THR A 349 7.56 9.05 13.44
N ALA A 350 7.46 8.65 12.18
CA ALA A 350 6.53 9.23 11.22
C ALA A 350 5.95 8.16 10.27
N VAL A 351 4.62 8.11 10.20
CA VAL A 351 3.88 7.28 9.25
C VAL A 351 2.86 8.16 8.55
N LEU A 352 3.09 8.45 7.28
CA LEU A 352 2.38 9.45 6.49
C LEU A 352 1.67 8.79 5.30
N SER A 353 0.62 9.42 4.80
CA SER A 353 0.00 9.06 3.52
C SER A 353 0.23 10.18 2.51
N ALA A 354 0.67 9.83 1.31
CA ALA A 354 0.81 10.76 0.21
C ALA A 354 -0.55 11.35 -0.22
N LEU A 355 -1.62 10.55 -0.11
CA LEU A 355 -2.99 10.94 -0.46
C LEU A 355 -3.96 10.38 0.59
N PRO A 356 -4.12 11.04 1.75
CA PRO A 356 -5.06 10.57 2.78
C PRO A 356 -6.50 10.50 2.26
N ALA A 357 -7.31 9.58 2.83
CA ALA A 357 -8.70 9.41 2.45
C ALA A 357 -9.54 10.70 2.68
N GLY A 358 -10.52 10.95 1.82
CA GLY A 358 -11.42 12.13 1.94
C GLY A 358 -11.03 13.33 1.08
N HIS A 359 -9.87 13.34 0.43
CA HIS A 359 -9.37 14.49 -0.33
C HIS A 359 -9.85 14.50 -1.79
N ARG A 360 -11.14 14.68 -1.98
CA ARG A 360 -11.74 14.59 -3.31
C ARG A 360 -11.53 15.82 -4.19
N GLU A 361 -11.22 17.00 -3.77
CA GLU A 361 -11.14 18.16 -4.70
C GLU A 361 -10.47 19.43 -4.12
N ASP A 362 -10.11 19.47 -2.86
CA ASP A 362 -9.76 20.67 -2.11
C ASP A 362 -8.27 21.07 -2.08
N GLY A 363 -7.42 20.39 -2.81
CA GLY A 363 -5.98 20.71 -2.81
C GLY A 363 -5.12 19.96 -1.82
N SER A 364 -5.68 19.16 -0.98
CA SER A 364 -5.01 18.50 0.12
C SER A 364 -4.06 17.38 -0.31
N GLY A 365 -4.25 16.77 -1.49
CA GLY A 365 -3.28 15.79 -2.03
C GLY A 365 -1.87 16.38 -2.18
N ARG A 366 -1.76 17.60 -2.74
CA ARG A 366 -0.47 18.34 -2.77
C ARG A 366 0.00 18.71 -1.36
N ALA A 367 -0.89 19.12 -0.48
CA ALA A 367 -0.54 19.45 0.91
C ALA A 367 -0.12 18.21 1.71
N GLY A 368 -0.68 17.02 1.44
CA GLY A 368 -0.25 15.74 2.00
C GLY A 368 1.18 15.40 1.57
N LEU A 369 1.45 15.49 0.27
CA LEU A 369 2.79 15.32 -0.29
C LEU A 369 3.81 16.33 0.28
N LEU A 370 3.45 17.60 0.40
CA LEU A 370 4.31 18.63 0.97
C LEU A 370 4.57 18.42 2.48
N ARG A 371 3.58 17.90 3.23
CA ARG A 371 3.80 17.49 4.62
C ARG A 371 4.75 16.30 4.72
N ALA A 372 4.66 15.33 3.80
CA ALA A 372 5.60 14.22 3.72
C ALA A 372 7.03 14.72 3.43
N VAL A 373 7.18 15.67 2.50
CA VAL A 373 8.46 16.34 2.20
C VAL A 373 9.02 17.04 3.44
N ALA A 374 8.20 17.84 4.13
CA ALA A 374 8.61 18.58 5.33
C ALA A 374 9.00 17.65 6.49
N ALA A 375 8.25 16.56 6.71
CA ALA A 375 8.52 15.58 7.76
C ALA A 375 9.81 14.78 7.51
N CYS A 376 10.24 14.65 6.26
CA CYS A 376 11.52 14.01 5.91
C CYS A 376 12.74 14.91 6.14
N GLY A 377 12.58 16.10 6.73
CA GLY A 377 13.70 17.00 7.08
C GLY A 377 14.50 17.52 5.88
N ARG A 378 13.92 17.49 4.67
CA ARG A 378 14.57 17.95 3.44
C ARG A 378 14.03 19.35 3.10
N SER A 379 14.85 20.38 3.36
CA SER A 379 14.58 21.73 2.89
C SER A 379 14.57 21.76 1.36
N GLU A 380 13.56 22.38 0.78
CA GLU A 380 13.54 22.75 -0.63
C GLU A 380 14.79 23.58 -0.94
N SER A 381 15.72 23.05 -1.72
CA SER A 381 16.61 23.88 -2.52
C SER A 381 16.00 23.96 -3.91
N PRO A 382 15.35 25.07 -4.29
CA PRO A 382 14.93 25.27 -5.65
C PRO A 382 16.20 25.48 -6.50
N SER A 383 16.61 24.46 -7.24
CA SER A 383 17.53 24.66 -8.35
C SER A 383 16.77 25.37 -9.48
N THR A 384 16.65 26.69 -9.34
CA THR A 384 16.34 27.57 -10.44
C THR A 384 17.65 28.03 -11.04
N THR A 385 18.07 27.37 -12.11
CA THR A 385 18.91 28.05 -13.10
C THR A 385 18.46 27.63 -14.48
N PRO A 386 17.86 28.53 -15.25
CA PRO A 386 17.59 28.29 -16.67
C PRO A 386 18.89 28.52 -17.43
N ARG A 387 19.26 27.58 -18.30
CA ARG A 387 20.06 27.86 -19.50
C ARG A 387 19.36 27.22 -20.69
#